data_44d68e1895c39a1f84aa177c5921c6dd
#
_entry.id   44d68e1895c39a1f84aa177c5921c6dd
#
_cell.length_a   1.000
_cell.length_b   1.000
_cell.length_c   1.000
_cell.angle_alpha   90.00
_cell.angle_beta   90.00
_cell.angle_gamma   90.00
#
_symmetry.space_group_name_H-M   'P 1'
#
loop_
_entity.id
_entity.type
_entity.pdbx_description
1 polymer ?
#
loop_
_entity_poly.entity_id
_entity_poly.type
_entity_poly.pdbx_seq_one_letter_code
_entity_poly.pdbx_strand_id
1 'polypeptide(L)'
;MISAKIKLEIMQHVKDEYPREACGVITQKSRVQKYHRITNVHDDPENHFEMDAIEYVEACESGELIAVVHSHTGDGASTIPSAHDTCMCDEMGVSWVIVSWPEGDMRIIEPESRPLIGRPWSLGAYDCWGLIMAWHKQHGVILNDFRKPYEWWKPEHGENLYQENYLKEGFVETGEPPKLGDMVIFQLSAPVWNHAGIYLGNNQLLHHAFGKLSRVDLYSGWYQEHAKMVCRHKDLKYDFEGN
;
A
#
# COMPACT_ATOMS: atom_id res chain seq x y z
N MET A 1 -1.75 5.92 23.80
CA MET A 1 -3.21 6.23 23.88
C MET A 1 -3.44 7.70 23.57
N ILE A 2 -4.33 8.05 22.66
CA ILE A 2 -4.63 9.45 22.26
C ILE A 2 -5.43 10.13 23.37
N SER A 3 -4.99 11.35 23.75
CA SER A 3 -5.61 12.12 24.84
C SER A 3 -7.02 12.61 24.49
N ALA A 4 -7.87 12.82 25.51
CA ALA A 4 -9.23 13.33 25.29
C ALA A 4 -9.24 14.70 24.59
N LYS A 5 -8.26 15.56 24.90
CA LYS A 5 -8.10 16.87 24.24
C LYS A 5 -7.90 16.70 22.72
N ILE A 6 -6.97 15.84 22.32
CA ILE A 6 -6.69 15.56 20.90
C ILE A 6 -7.93 15.01 20.19
N LYS A 7 -8.68 14.10 20.83
CA LYS A 7 -9.94 13.58 20.25
C LYS A 7 -10.95 14.69 19.98
N LEU A 8 -11.07 15.65 20.88
CA LEU A 8 -11.97 16.82 20.68
C LEU A 8 -11.47 17.71 19.53
N GLU A 9 -10.17 17.94 19.41
CA GLU A 9 -9.58 18.71 18.31
C GLU A 9 -9.82 18.04 16.95
N ILE A 10 -9.70 16.70 16.89
CA ILE A 10 -10.00 15.90 15.69
C ILE A 10 -11.49 16.05 15.32
N MET A 11 -12.38 15.82 16.27
CA MET A 11 -13.84 15.92 16.03
C MET A 11 -14.24 17.32 15.54
N GLN A 12 -13.64 18.38 16.09
CA GLN A 12 -13.88 19.74 15.60
C GLN A 12 -13.38 19.94 14.18
N HIS A 13 -12.19 19.39 13.84
CA HIS A 13 -11.65 19.49 12.49
C HIS A 13 -12.54 18.77 11.47
N VAL A 14 -12.96 17.55 11.77
CA VAL A 14 -13.87 16.77 10.91
C VAL A 14 -15.17 17.54 10.64
N LYS A 15 -15.73 18.17 11.68
CA LYS A 15 -16.93 19.00 11.54
C LYS A 15 -16.70 20.25 10.67
N ASP A 16 -15.53 20.88 10.81
CA ASP A 16 -15.19 22.10 10.08
C ASP A 16 -14.97 21.81 8.58
N GLU A 17 -14.42 20.63 8.23
CA GLU A 17 -14.11 20.22 6.85
C GLU A 17 -15.31 19.63 6.10
N TYR A 18 -16.32 19.11 6.80
CA TYR A 18 -17.47 18.49 6.14
C TYR A 18 -18.08 19.39 5.04
N PRO A 19 -18.38 18.85 3.82
CA PRO A 19 -18.47 17.44 3.45
C PRO A 19 -17.15 16.77 3.00
N ARG A 20 -16.03 17.49 3.01
CA ARG A 20 -14.72 16.95 2.65
C ARG A 20 -14.21 16.02 3.75
N GLU A 21 -13.41 15.04 3.37
CA GLU A 21 -12.64 14.25 4.35
C GLU A 21 -11.57 15.12 5.00
N ALA A 22 -11.62 15.25 6.32
CA ALA A 22 -10.55 15.86 7.10
C ALA A 22 -9.37 14.91 7.18
N CYS A 23 -8.15 15.42 7.08
CA CYS A 23 -6.93 14.63 7.28
C CYS A 23 -5.91 15.39 8.13
N GLY A 24 -5.03 14.64 8.78
CA GLY A 24 -4.00 15.21 9.65
C GLY A 24 -3.16 14.16 10.33
N VAL A 25 -2.24 14.60 11.18
CA VAL A 25 -1.35 13.71 11.92
C VAL A 25 -1.28 14.08 13.39
N ILE A 26 -0.96 13.10 14.22
CA ILE A 26 -0.64 13.32 15.63
C ILE A 26 0.85 13.09 15.80
N THR A 27 1.54 14.08 16.32
CA THR A 27 2.95 13.97 16.71
C THR A 27 3.11 13.98 18.22
N GLN A 28 4.21 13.41 18.71
CA GLN A 28 4.57 13.41 20.11
C GLN A 28 5.99 13.92 20.30
N LYS A 29 6.16 14.88 21.22
CA LYS A 29 7.47 15.33 21.66
C LYS A 29 7.52 15.27 23.19
N SER A 30 8.47 14.51 23.70
CA SER A 30 8.61 14.17 25.13
C SER A 30 7.36 13.49 25.70
N ARG A 31 6.33 13.89 26.08
CA ARG A 31 5.06 13.28 26.49
C ARG A 31 3.86 14.10 26.04
N VAL A 32 4.11 15.14 25.25
CA VAL A 32 3.08 16.06 24.78
C VAL A 32 2.67 15.65 23.37
N GLN A 33 1.40 15.32 23.21
CA GLN A 33 0.80 15.06 21.92
C GLN A 33 0.26 16.34 21.32
N LYS A 34 0.41 16.49 20.01
CA LYS A 34 -0.15 17.59 19.24
C LYS A 34 -0.83 17.03 17.98
N TYR A 35 -2.07 17.47 17.73
CA TYR A 35 -2.76 17.24 16.48
C TYR A 35 -2.44 18.35 15.49
N HIS A 36 -2.10 17.97 14.27
CA HIS A 36 -1.87 18.89 13.15
C HIS A 36 -2.95 18.63 12.12
N ARG A 37 -3.78 19.61 11.87
CA ARG A 37 -4.70 19.63 10.74
C ARG A 37 -3.86 19.80 9.49
N ILE A 38 -4.15 19.03 8.45
CA ILE A 38 -3.45 19.10 7.17
C ILE A 38 -4.50 19.29 6.08
N THR A 39 -4.20 20.12 5.11
CA THR A 39 -5.08 20.38 3.98
C THR A 39 -5.23 19.11 3.13
N ASN A 40 -6.47 18.73 2.84
CA ASN A 40 -6.78 17.67 1.89
C ASN A 40 -6.72 18.25 0.46
N VAL A 41 -5.72 17.85 -0.30
CA VAL A 41 -5.46 18.34 -1.68
C VAL A 41 -5.95 17.36 -2.75
N HIS A 42 -6.65 16.28 -2.39
CA HIS A 42 -7.19 15.30 -3.34
C HIS A 42 -8.25 15.95 -4.25
N ASP A 43 -8.29 15.56 -5.52
CA ASP A 43 -9.24 16.08 -6.52
C ASP A 43 -10.70 15.72 -6.20
N ASP A 44 -10.93 14.60 -5.51
CA ASP A 44 -12.24 14.17 -4.99
C ASP A 44 -12.18 14.12 -3.45
N PRO A 45 -12.24 15.29 -2.77
CA PRO A 45 -11.97 15.37 -1.34
C PRO A 45 -13.15 14.91 -0.45
N GLU A 46 -14.33 14.62 -1.02
CA GLU A 46 -15.47 14.09 -0.28
C GLU A 46 -15.39 12.57 -0.10
N ASN A 47 -14.62 11.87 -0.94
CA ASN A 47 -14.49 10.41 -0.93
C ASN A 47 -13.07 9.92 -0.67
N HIS A 48 -12.09 10.83 -0.72
CA HIS A 48 -10.67 10.51 -0.60
C HIS A 48 -9.91 11.64 0.08
N PHE A 49 -8.75 11.32 0.64
CA PHE A 49 -7.83 12.34 1.11
C PHE A 49 -6.42 12.14 0.56
N GLU A 50 -5.77 13.26 0.31
CA GLU A 50 -4.34 13.38 0.06
C GLU A 50 -3.83 14.57 0.89
N MET A 51 -2.87 14.32 1.75
CA MET A 51 -2.30 15.35 2.62
C MET A 51 -1.38 16.28 1.83
N ASP A 52 -1.49 17.60 2.03
CA ASP A 52 -0.49 18.52 1.53
C ASP A 52 0.90 18.11 2.03
N ALA A 53 1.83 17.91 1.09
CA ALA A 53 3.15 17.35 1.39
C ALA A 53 4.01 18.27 2.26
N ILE A 54 3.87 19.59 2.11
CA ILE A 54 4.66 20.56 2.87
C ILE A 54 4.16 20.59 4.32
N GLU A 55 2.85 20.72 4.52
CA GLU A 55 2.23 20.70 5.85
C GLU A 55 2.51 19.38 6.59
N TYR A 56 2.49 18.25 5.86
CA TYR A 56 2.82 16.94 6.43
C TYR A 56 4.27 16.88 6.93
N VAL A 57 5.22 17.34 6.13
CA VAL A 57 6.65 17.35 6.52
C VAL A 57 6.87 18.26 7.72
N GLU A 58 6.33 19.50 7.71
CA GLU A 58 6.42 20.43 8.83
C GLU A 58 5.83 19.86 10.13
N ALA A 59 4.70 19.16 10.03
CA ALA A 59 4.11 18.47 11.18
C ALA A 59 5.04 17.39 11.74
N CYS A 60 5.62 16.54 10.87
CA CYS A 60 6.54 15.46 11.27
C CYS A 60 7.86 15.99 11.86
N GLU A 61 8.36 17.15 11.41
CA GLU A 61 9.54 17.79 12.00
C GLU A 61 9.30 18.31 13.42
N SER A 62 8.04 18.54 13.82
CA SER A 62 7.68 19.04 15.14
C SER A 62 7.78 17.99 16.26
N GLY A 63 7.79 16.69 15.93
CA GLY A 63 7.85 15.57 16.86
C GLY A 63 7.73 14.22 16.17
N GLU A 64 7.82 13.14 16.93
CA GLU A 64 7.64 11.77 16.46
C GLU A 64 6.20 11.57 15.96
N LEU A 65 6.02 11.11 14.72
CA LEU A 65 4.72 10.73 14.19
C LEU A 65 4.19 9.49 14.94
N ILE A 66 3.03 9.60 15.57
CA ILE A 66 2.40 8.50 16.31
C ILE A 66 1.06 8.05 15.76
N ALA A 67 0.39 8.89 14.97
CA ALA A 67 -0.82 8.48 14.28
C ALA A 67 -1.12 9.36 13.06
N VAL A 68 -1.76 8.74 12.07
CA VAL A 68 -2.46 9.39 10.95
C VAL A 68 -3.94 9.51 11.30
N VAL A 69 -4.60 10.58 10.87
CA VAL A 69 -6.01 10.84 11.14
C VAL A 69 -6.71 11.16 9.82
N HIS A 70 -7.87 10.54 9.56
CA HIS A 70 -8.77 10.98 8.49
C HIS A 70 -10.23 10.72 8.86
N SER A 71 -11.14 11.27 8.08
CA SER A 71 -12.57 11.05 8.25
C SER A 71 -13.17 10.36 7.03
N HIS A 72 -14.17 9.53 7.26
CA HIS A 72 -15.14 9.09 6.26
C HIS A 72 -16.39 9.97 6.41
N THR A 73 -16.89 10.52 5.30
CA THR A 73 -18.00 11.49 5.34
C THR A 73 -19.19 11.03 4.52
N GLY A 74 -20.37 11.60 4.82
CA GLY A 74 -21.63 11.33 4.12
C GLY A 74 -22.58 10.43 4.90
N ASP A 75 -23.81 10.28 4.37
CA ASP A 75 -24.86 9.50 4.99
C ASP A 75 -24.48 8.01 5.10
N GLY A 76 -24.44 7.49 6.33
CA GLY A 76 -24.07 6.11 6.61
C GLY A 76 -22.54 5.88 6.62
N ALA A 77 -21.74 6.93 6.70
CA ALA A 77 -20.30 6.82 6.89
C ALA A 77 -19.97 5.96 8.12
N SER A 78 -18.95 5.14 8.00
CA SER A 78 -18.55 4.23 9.08
C SER A 78 -17.05 4.33 9.35
N THR A 79 -16.66 3.93 10.56
CA THR A 79 -15.24 3.85 10.94
C THR A 79 -14.59 2.53 10.51
N ILE A 80 -15.25 1.73 9.66
CA ILE A 80 -14.66 0.48 9.14
C ILE A 80 -13.50 0.88 8.20
N PRO A 81 -12.26 0.41 8.47
CA PRO A 81 -11.14 0.75 7.63
C PRO A 81 -11.30 0.14 6.23
N SER A 82 -10.95 0.90 5.21
CA SER A 82 -10.79 0.37 3.86
C SER A 82 -9.56 -0.55 3.79
N ALA A 83 -9.41 -1.29 2.68
CA ALA A 83 -8.19 -2.06 2.43
C ALA A 83 -6.96 -1.13 2.31
N HIS A 84 -7.16 0.08 1.78
CA HIS A 84 -6.12 1.10 1.69
C HIS A 84 -5.67 1.58 3.06
N ASP A 85 -6.61 1.98 3.94
CA ASP A 85 -6.32 2.41 5.31
C ASP A 85 -5.53 1.35 6.08
N THR A 86 -5.98 0.10 5.97
CA THR A 86 -5.33 -1.04 6.62
C THR A 86 -3.90 -1.21 6.11
N CYS A 87 -3.70 -1.15 4.80
CA CYS A 87 -2.37 -1.29 4.20
C CYS A 87 -1.44 -0.17 4.63
N MET A 88 -1.90 1.08 4.52
CA MET A 88 -1.07 2.23 4.85
C MET A 88 -0.73 2.28 6.34
N CYS A 89 -1.67 1.89 7.21
CA CYS A 89 -1.40 1.72 8.64
C CYS A 89 -0.26 0.72 8.89
N ASP A 90 -0.33 -0.45 8.24
CA ASP A 90 0.69 -1.50 8.38
C ASP A 90 2.06 -1.07 7.80
N GLU A 91 2.08 -0.42 6.64
CA GLU A 91 3.31 0.02 5.97
C GLU A 91 4.01 1.17 6.69
N MET A 92 3.24 2.15 7.18
CA MET A 92 3.77 3.29 7.93
C MET A 92 4.20 2.89 9.35
N GLY A 93 3.66 1.79 9.89
CA GLY A 93 3.98 1.34 11.25
C GLY A 93 3.48 2.27 12.35
N VAL A 94 2.45 3.09 12.07
CA VAL A 94 1.82 4.00 13.04
C VAL A 94 0.32 3.79 13.08
N SER A 95 -0.31 4.10 14.23
CA SER A 95 -1.76 3.98 14.39
C SER A 95 -2.51 4.88 13.40
N TRP A 96 -3.70 4.46 12.97
CA TRP A 96 -4.61 5.29 12.17
C TRP A 96 -5.90 5.54 12.93
N VAL A 97 -6.35 6.79 12.91
CA VAL A 97 -7.60 7.24 13.53
C VAL A 97 -8.60 7.55 12.43
N ILE A 98 -9.69 6.80 12.40
CA ILE A 98 -10.76 6.94 11.42
C ILE A 98 -11.99 7.50 12.14
N VAL A 99 -12.54 8.61 11.65
CA VAL A 99 -13.74 9.24 12.19
C VAL A 99 -14.83 9.19 11.16
N SER A 100 -16.04 8.73 11.54
CA SER A 100 -17.23 8.86 10.69
C SER A 100 -17.98 10.14 10.99
N TRP A 101 -18.46 10.84 9.96
CA TRP A 101 -19.26 12.05 10.12
C TRP A 101 -20.41 12.08 9.10
N PRO A 102 -21.67 12.34 9.51
CA PRO A 102 -22.08 13.03 10.76
C PRO A 102 -22.29 12.13 12.00
N GLU A 103 -22.10 10.82 11.96
CA GLU A 103 -22.35 9.88 13.08
C GLU A 103 -21.50 10.22 14.32
N GLY A 104 -20.27 10.69 14.12
CA GLY A 104 -19.37 11.11 15.19
C GLY A 104 -18.64 9.96 15.88
N ASP A 105 -18.60 8.78 15.27
CA ASP A 105 -17.85 7.64 15.78
C ASP A 105 -16.34 7.79 15.49
N MET A 106 -15.51 7.17 16.32
CA MET A 106 -14.06 7.17 16.17
C MET A 106 -13.50 5.78 16.43
N ARG A 107 -12.69 5.29 15.50
CA ARG A 107 -11.93 4.03 15.62
C ARG A 107 -10.45 4.31 15.50
N ILE A 108 -9.65 3.56 16.25
CA ILE A 108 -8.20 3.52 16.11
C ILE A 108 -7.83 2.12 15.63
N ILE A 109 -7.09 2.03 14.54
CA ILE A 109 -6.47 0.81 14.08
C ILE A 109 -4.97 0.87 14.32
N GLU A 110 -4.40 -0.27 14.69
CA GLU A 110 -2.98 -0.40 14.97
C GLU A 110 -2.28 -1.15 13.83
N PRO A 111 -1.02 -0.83 13.53
CA PRO A 111 -0.28 -1.54 12.50
C PRO A 111 -0.05 -3.00 12.89
N GLU A 112 -0.22 -3.89 11.93
CA GLU A 112 -0.02 -5.33 12.10
C GLU A 112 0.95 -5.88 11.06
N SER A 113 1.72 -6.89 11.44
CA SER A 113 2.52 -7.67 10.49
C SER A 113 1.65 -8.75 9.86
N ARG A 114 0.98 -8.41 8.76
CA ARG A 114 0.08 -9.34 8.06
C ARG A 114 0.84 -10.33 7.20
N PRO A 115 0.38 -11.61 7.14
CA PRO A 115 0.95 -12.59 6.22
C PRO A 115 0.88 -12.09 4.77
N LEU A 116 1.75 -12.62 3.91
CA LEU A 116 1.73 -12.28 2.48
C LEU A 116 0.51 -12.84 1.75
N ILE A 117 -0.10 -13.90 2.27
CA ILE A 117 -1.28 -14.56 1.73
C ILE A 117 -2.52 -14.06 2.46
N GLY A 118 -3.60 -13.80 1.71
CA GLY A 118 -4.89 -13.37 2.25
C GLY A 118 -5.03 -11.85 2.40
N ARG A 119 -4.10 -11.05 1.89
CA ARG A 119 -4.22 -9.58 1.89
C ARG A 119 -5.35 -9.14 0.96
N PRO A 120 -6.22 -8.22 1.38
CA PRO A 120 -7.24 -7.65 0.50
C PRO A 120 -6.57 -6.81 -0.60
N TRP A 121 -7.19 -6.79 -1.79
CA TRP A 121 -6.69 -5.95 -2.87
C TRP A 121 -6.95 -4.46 -2.59
N SER A 122 -5.91 -3.66 -2.80
CA SER A 122 -6.01 -2.20 -2.85
C SER A 122 -4.96 -1.68 -3.82
N LEU A 123 -5.42 -1.04 -4.90
CA LEU A 123 -4.56 -0.52 -5.95
C LEU A 123 -3.65 0.59 -5.41
N GLY A 124 -2.36 0.53 -5.73
CA GLY A 124 -1.36 1.47 -5.20
C GLY A 124 -0.95 1.22 -3.74
N ALA A 125 -1.53 0.18 -3.11
CA ALA A 125 -1.23 -0.22 -1.74
C ALA A 125 -1.00 -1.73 -1.66
N TYR A 126 -2.03 -2.54 -1.35
CA TYR A 126 -1.96 -4.00 -1.41
C TYR A 126 -2.24 -4.51 -2.83
N ASP A 127 -1.28 -4.37 -3.72
CA ASP A 127 -1.32 -4.84 -5.10
C ASP A 127 -0.17 -5.83 -5.41
N CYS A 128 0.02 -6.15 -6.68
CA CYS A 128 1.05 -7.10 -7.07
C CYS A 128 2.47 -6.60 -6.77
N TRP A 129 2.77 -5.29 -6.98
CA TRP A 129 4.08 -4.76 -6.65
C TRP A 129 4.28 -4.64 -5.13
N GLY A 130 3.26 -4.23 -4.39
CA GLY A 130 3.29 -4.22 -2.92
C GLY A 130 3.58 -5.61 -2.32
N LEU A 131 3.06 -6.68 -2.95
CA LEU A 131 3.40 -8.05 -2.54
C LEU A 131 4.85 -8.41 -2.86
N ILE A 132 5.37 -8.02 -4.04
CA ILE A 132 6.77 -8.21 -4.44
C ILE A 132 7.71 -7.49 -3.45
N MET A 133 7.43 -6.22 -3.14
CA MET A 133 8.20 -5.44 -2.17
C MET A 133 8.20 -6.10 -0.79
N ALA A 134 7.05 -6.52 -0.30
CA ALA A 134 6.91 -7.14 1.02
C ALA A 134 7.65 -8.48 1.10
N TRP A 135 7.58 -9.31 0.04
CA TRP A 135 8.31 -10.59 -0.03
C TRP A 135 9.82 -10.35 -0.02
N HIS A 136 10.32 -9.43 -0.85
CA HIS A 136 11.74 -9.10 -0.91
C HIS A 136 12.26 -8.52 0.40
N LYS A 137 11.49 -7.64 1.06
CA LYS A 137 11.82 -7.09 2.38
C LYS A 137 12.01 -8.20 3.43
N GLN A 138 11.17 -9.24 3.43
CA GLN A 138 11.33 -10.39 4.32
C GLN A 138 12.63 -11.17 4.05
N HIS A 139 13.17 -11.06 2.83
CA HIS A 139 14.42 -11.70 2.41
C HIS A 139 15.62 -10.72 2.36
N GLY A 140 15.49 -9.58 3.05
CA GLY A 140 16.59 -8.62 3.22
C GLY A 140 16.86 -7.69 2.02
N VAL A 141 15.96 -7.64 1.05
CA VAL A 141 16.04 -6.75 -0.12
C VAL A 141 14.98 -5.67 -0.03
N ILE A 142 15.39 -4.41 -0.11
CA ILE A 142 14.49 -3.26 -0.12
C ILE A 142 14.35 -2.75 -1.56
N LEU A 143 13.12 -2.73 -2.05
CA LEU A 143 12.75 -2.22 -3.37
C LEU A 143 12.10 -0.84 -3.24
N ASN A 144 12.28 0.00 -4.26
CA ASN A 144 11.58 1.28 -4.31
C ASN A 144 10.11 1.10 -4.72
N ASP A 145 9.27 2.01 -4.27
CA ASP A 145 7.87 2.02 -4.59
C ASP A 145 7.60 2.81 -5.88
N PHE A 146 7.03 2.14 -6.87
CA PHE A 146 6.55 2.77 -8.11
C PHE A 146 5.05 2.54 -8.33
N ARG A 147 4.33 2.07 -7.31
CA ARG A 147 2.87 1.87 -7.38
C ARG A 147 2.15 3.17 -7.71
N LYS A 148 1.00 3.03 -8.34
CA LYS A 148 0.10 4.13 -8.67
C LYS A 148 -1.30 3.84 -8.12
N PRO A 149 -2.04 4.83 -7.63
CA PRO A 149 -3.39 4.64 -7.11
C PRO A 149 -4.47 4.54 -8.20
N TYR A 150 -4.07 4.44 -9.48
CA TYR A 150 -4.95 4.33 -10.63
C TYR A 150 -4.50 3.21 -11.58
N GLU A 151 -5.38 2.80 -12.49
CA GLU A 151 -5.13 1.71 -13.46
C GLU A 151 -4.16 2.15 -14.57
N TRP A 152 -2.90 2.39 -14.21
CA TRP A 152 -1.82 2.89 -15.07
C TRP A 152 -1.58 2.06 -16.34
N TRP A 153 -1.99 0.79 -16.35
CA TRP A 153 -1.87 -0.09 -17.54
C TRP A 153 -2.92 0.15 -18.60
N LYS A 154 -3.90 1.05 -18.38
CA LYS A 154 -4.88 1.41 -19.39
C LYS A 154 -4.26 2.29 -20.47
N PRO A 155 -4.74 2.17 -21.75
CA PRO A 155 -4.16 2.91 -22.87
C PRO A 155 -4.09 4.42 -22.69
N GLU A 156 -5.04 5.01 -21.98
CA GLU A 156 -5.10 6.45 -21.70
C GLU A 156 -3.95 6.99 -20.88
N HIS A 157 -3.28 6.14 -20.07
CA HIS A 157 -2.13 6.55 -19.26
C HIS A 157 -0.80 6.33 -19.97
N GLY A 158 -0.70 5.36 -20.89
CA GLY A 158 0.50 5.09 -21.68
C GLY A 158 1.73 4.66 -20.89
N GLU A 159 1.56 4.18 -19.65
CA GLU A 159 2.64 3.84 -18.74
C GLU A 159 3.04 2.36 -18.85
N ASN A 160 4.34 2.08 -18.72
CA ASN A 160 4.92 0.72 -18.77
C ASN A 160 5.74 0.44 -17.50
N LEU A 161 5.11 0.56 -16.32
CA LEU A 161 5.82 0.62 -15.04
C LEU A 161 6.77 -0.56 -14.80
N TYR A 162 6.39 -1.79 -15.15
CA TYR A 162 7.31 -2.93 -15.01
C TYR A 162 8.51 -2.84 -15.95
N GLN A 163 8.28 -2.51 -17.23
CA GLN A 163 9.37 -2.39 -18.22
C GLN A 163 10.33 -1.26 -17.91
N GLU A 164 9.82 -0.17 -17.34
CA GLU A 164 10.62 1.03 -17.01
C GLU A 164 11.43 0.86 -15.72
N ASN A 165 10.98 -0.01 -14.78
CA ASN A 165 11.54 -0.03 -13.45
C ASN A 165 12.24 -1.33 -13.04
N TYR A 166 11.95 -2.50 -13.63
CA TYR A 166 12.54 -3.76 -13.16
C TYR A 166 14.08 -3.74 -13.08
N LEU A 167 14.76 -3.15 -14.08
CA LEU A 167 16.22 -3.01 -14.06
C LEU A 167 16.70 -2.03 -12.99
N LYS A 168 15.98 -0.93 -12.77
CA LYS A 168 16.32 0.08 -11.76
C LYS A 168 16.19 -0.51 -10.36
N GLU A 169 15.22 -1.40 -10.18
CA GLU A 169 15.00 -2.13 -8.93
C GLU A 169 15.98 -3.31 -8.75
N GLY A 170 16.93 -3.52 -9.65
CA GLY A 170 17.98 -4.53 -9.52
C GLY A 170 17.60 -5.92 -10.01
N PHE A 171 16.51 -6.06 -10.73
CA PHE A 171 16.14 -7.31 -11.39
C PHE A 171 16.85 -7.45 -12.74
N VAL A 172 17.26 -8.68 -13.05
CA VAL A 172 17.93 -9.05 -14.31
C VAL A 172 17.19 -10.21 -14.93
N GLU A 173 16.91 -10.14 -16.23
CA GLU A 173 16.32 -11.24 -16.98
C GLU A 173 17.22 -12.48 -16.93
N THR A 174 16.62 -13.66 -16.64
CA THR A 174 17.39 -14.88 -16.49
C THR A 174 17.59 -15.66 -17.79
N GLY A 175 16.64 -15.59 -18.71
CA GLY A 175 16.58 -16.45 -19.89
C GLY A 175 16.40 -17.94 -19.56
N GLU A 176 16.15 -18.28 -18.30
CA GLU A 176 16.00 -19.65 -17.77
C GLU A 176 14.61 -19.86 -17.17
N PRO A 177 14.18 -21.12 -16.97
CA PRO A 177 12.98 -21.40 -16.19
C PRO A 177 13.11 -20.80 -14.77
N PRO A 178 11.98 -20.36 -14.17
CA PRO A 178 12.01 -19.69 -12.88
C PRO A 178 12.48 -20.62 -11.76
N LYS A 179 13.28 -20.06 -10.85
CA LYS A 179 13.72 -20.67 -9.58
C LYS A 179 13.03 -19.97 -8.41
N LEU A 180 13.02 -20.62 -7.24
CA LEU A 180 12.46 -20.05 -6.02
C LEU A 180 13.00 -18.63 -5.79
N GLY A 181 12.09 -17.67 -5.63
CA GLY A 181 12.41 -16.27 -5.41
C GLY A 181 12.50 -15.43 -6.70
N ASP A 182 12.45 -16.03 -7.87
CA ASP A 182 12.41 -15.27 -9.11
C ASP A 182 11.05 -14.56 -9.26
N MET A 183 11.09 -13.31 -9.73
CA MET A 183 9.90 -12.59 -10.13
C MET A 183 9.52 -12.99 -11.55
N VAL A 184 8.27 -13.35 -11.73
CA VAL A 184 7.67 -13.58 -13.06
C VAL A 184 6.78 -12.40 -13.40
N ILE A 185 7.02 -11.76 -14.53
CA ILE A 185 6.24 -10.63 -15.02
C ILE A 185 5.29 -11.12 -16.11
N PHE A 186 4.06 -10.60 -16.10
CA PHE A 186 2.96 -10.99 -16.96
C PHE A 186 2.36 -9.80 -17.70
N GLN A 187 1.72 -10.12 -18.83
CA GLN A 187 0.82 -9.22 -19.55
C GLN A 187 -0.58 -9.83 -19.56
N LEU A 188 -1.46 -9.29 -18.72
CA LEU A 188 -2.81 -9.85 -18.48
C LEU A 188 -3.88 -8.86 -18.93
N SER A 189 -4.49 -9.14 -20.10
CA SER A 189 -5.58 -8.33 -20.66
C SER A 189 -5.28 -6.81 -20.71
N ALA A 190 -4.04 -6.46 -20.96
CA ALA A 190 -3.54 -5.08 -21.03
C ALA A 190 -2.55 -4.92 -22.20
N PRO A 191 -2.35 -3.71 -22.74
CA PRO A 191 -1.36 -3.48 -23.79
C PRO A 191 0.10 -3.53 -23.29
N VAL A 192 0.31 -3.49 -21.98
CA VAL A 192 1.62 -3.43 -21.30
C VAL A 192 1.77 -4.55 -20.28
N TRP A 193 2.95 -4.76 -19.77
CA TRP A 193 3.21 -5.68 -18.67
C TRP A 193 2.63 -5.11 -17.39
N ASN A 194 1.61 -5.73 -16.85
CA ASN A 194 0.78 -5.14 -15.80
C ASN A 194 0.62 -5.98 -14.54
N HIS A 195 1.29 -7.11 -14.46
CA HIS A 195 1.21 -7.98 -13.29
C HIS A 195 2.55 -8.69 -13.03
N ALA A 196 2.80 -9.02 -11.77
CA ALA A 196 3.95 -9.85 -11.38
C ALA A 196 3.61 -10.73 -10.18
N GLY A 197 4.41 -11.79 -10.02
CA GLY A 197 4.37 -12.69 -8.87
C GLY A 197 5.74 -13.28 -8.57
N ILE A 198 5.89 -13.89 -7.41
CA ILE A 198 7.10 -14.59 -6.98
C ILE A 198 6.91 -16.10 -7.22
N TYR A 199 7.85 -16.69 -7.92
CA TYR A 199 7.88 -18.14 -8.07
C TYR A 199 8.41 -18.79 -6.79
N LEU A 200 7.61 -19.66 -6.17
CA LEU A 200 7.94 -20.30 -4.89
C LEU A 200 8.56 -21.71 -5.06
N GLY A 201 8.92 -22.09 -6.27
CA GLY A 201 9.28 -23.50 -6.55
C GLY A 201 8.05 -24.38 -6.78
N ASN A 202 8.26 -25.63 -7.22
CA ASN A 202 7.20 -26.64 -7.39
C ASN A 202 5.97 -26.16 -8.18
N ASN A 203 6.18 -25.32 -9.21
CA ASN A 203 5.12 -24.68 -9.99
C ASN A 203 4.14 -23.84 -9.15
N GLN A 204 4.59 -23.22 -8.08
CA GLN A 204 3.80 -22.32 -7.24
C GLN A 204 4.16 -20.86 -7.53
N LEU A 205 3.14 -20.03 -7.65
CA LEU A 205 3.24 -18.59 -7.88
C LEU A 205 2.52 -17.83 -6.76
N LEU A 206 3.26 -17.13 -5.94
CA LEU A 206 2.70 -16.16 -4.97
C LEU A 206 2.43 -14.86 -5.71
N HIS A 207 1.20 -14.42 -5.74
CA HIS A 207 0.82 -13.19 -6.43
C HIS A 207 -0.44 -12.55 -5.83
N HIS A 208 -0.70 -11.30 -6.25
CA HIS A 208 -1.88 -10.54 -5.85
C HIS A 208 -2.63 -10.10 -7.10
N ALA A 209 -3.57 -10.91 -7.57
CA ALA A 209 -4.36 -10.62 -8.75
C ALA A 209 -5.37 -9.49 -8.48
N PHE A 210 -5.67 -8.71 -9.50
CA PHE A 210 -6.61 -7.59 -9.45
C PHE A 210 -7.95 -7.97 -8.82
N GLY A 211 -8.36 -7.24 -7.79
CA GLY A 211 -9.62 -7.44 -7.07
C GLY A 211 -9.77 -8.77 -6.32
N LYS A 212 -8.67 -9.49 -6.07
CA LYS A 212 -8.67 -10.76 -5.34
C LYS A 212 -7.82 -10.65 -4.07
N LEU A 213 -7.94 -11.63 -3.18
CA LEU A 213 -6.96 -11.79 -2.10
C LEU A 213 -5.63 -12.28 -2.68
N SER A 214 -4.52 -11.83 -2.08
CA SER A 214 -3.20 -12.40 -2.39
C SER A 214 -3.17 -13.89 -2.05
N ARG A 215 -2.55 -14.69 -2.93
CA ARG A 215 -2.59 -16.16 -2.81
C ARG A 215 -1.46 -16.83 -3.56
N VAL A 216 -1.38 -18.14 -3.37
CA VAL A 216 -0.53 -19.02 -4.16
C VAL A 216 -1.39 -19.76 -5.18
N ASP A 217 -1.08 -19.61 -6.46
CA ASP A 217 -1.69 -20.33 -7.56
C ASP A 217 -0.65 -21.25 -8.23
N LEU A 218 -1.10 -22.16 -9.10
CA LEU A 218 -0.20 -22.96 -9.91
C LEU A 218 0.38 -22.14 -11.06
N TYR A 219 1.70 -22.07 -11.14
CA TYR A 219 2.42 -21.53 -12.30
C TYR A 219 2.41 -22.56 -13.44
N SER A 220 1.28 -22.69 -14.13
CA SER A 220 1.09 -23.61 -15.24
C SER A 220 0.04 -23.08 -16.22
N GLY A 221 -0.02 -23.64 -17.42
CA GLY A 221 -1.02 -23.31 -18.42
C GLY A 221 -1.12 -21.82 -18.67
N TRP A 222 -2.26 -21.22 -18.32
CA TRP A 222 -2.56 -19.81 -18.58
C TRP A 222 -1.49 -18.85 -18.05
N TYR A 223 -0.98 -19.04 -16.85
CA TYR A 223 0.08 -18.16 -16.33
C TYR A 223 1.38 -18.29 -17.12
N GLN A 224 1.79 -19.51 -17.51
CA GLN A 224 3.00 -19.70 -18.32
C GLN A 224 2.86 -19.07 -19.73
N GLU A 225 1.67 -19.18 -20.33
CA GLU A 225 1.38 -18.62 -21.65
C GLU A 225 1.42 -17.07 -21.65
N HIS A 226 1.08 -16.44 -20.52
CA HIS A 226 1.04 -14.97 -20.37
C HIS A 226 2.29 -14.39 -19.71
N ALA A 227 3.23 -15.23 -19.27
CA ALA A 227 4.51 -14.79 -18.76
C ALA A 227 5.33 -14.11 -19.88
N LYS A 228 5.87 -12.96 -19.58
CA LYS A 228 6.70 -12.17 -20.51
C LYS A 228 8.17 -12.21 -20.16
N MET A 229 8.47 -12.33 -18.87
CA MET A 229 9.83 -12.32 -18.38
C MET A 229 9.95 -13.07 -17.05
N VAL A 230 11.06 -13.77 -16.88
CA VAL A 230 11.53 -14.27 -15.58
C VAL A 230 12.75 -13.45 -15.21
N CYS A 231 12.69 -12.76 -14.08
CA CYS A 231 13.79 -11.93 -13.60
C CYS A 231 14.23 -12.34 -12.20
N ARG A 232 15.52 -12.16 -11.95
CA ARG A 232 16.20 -12.49 -10.70
C ARG A 232 16.77 -11.22 -10.11
N HIS A 233 16.53 -10.98 -8.81
CA HIS A 233 17.11 -9.83 -8.14
C HIS A 233 18.60 -10.10 -7.83
N LYS A 234 19.48 -9.17 -8.19
CA LYS A 234 20.93 -9.31 -8.06
C LYS A 234 21.43 -9.51 -6.62
N ASP A 235 20.72 -8.92 -5.63
CA ASP A 235 21.12 -8.95 -4.23
C ASP A 235 20.35 -9.99 -3.40
N LEU A 236 19.38 -10.71 -4.00
CA LEU A 236 18.66 -11.78 -3.32
C LEU A 236 19.59 -12.99 -3.15
N LYS A 237 19.74 -13.43 -1.92
CA LYS A 237 20.48 -14.68 -1.64
C LYS A 237 19.55 -15.85 -1.92
N TYR A 238 19.92 -16.68 -2.87
CA TYR A 238 19.14 -17.85 -3.29
C TYR A 238 19.42 -19.11 -2.46
N ASP A 239 20.10 -18.98 -1.32
CA ASP A 239 20.38 -20.06 -0.38
C ASP A 239 19.14 -20.30 0.51
N PHE A 240 18.02 -20.65 -0.13
CA PHE A 240 16.81 -21.09 0.58
C PHE A 240 16.98 -22.54 1.06
N GLU A 241 18.08 -22.84 1.77
CA GLU A 241 18.24 -24.12 2.42
C GLU A 241 17.31 -24.20 3.62
N GLY A 242 16.25 -24.92 3.45
CA GLY A 242 15.53 -25.68 4.46
C GLY A 242 14.81 -24.88 5.57
N ASN A 243 13.53 -24.64 5.38
CA ASN A 243 12.54 -24.80 6.47
C ASN A 243 11.40 -25.69 5.97
#